data_9cfdead8a0b3e41bb1d5c0451de04286
#
_entry.id   9cfdead8a0b3e41bb1d5c0451de04286
#
_cell.length_a   1.000
_cell.length_b   1.000
_cell.length_c   1.000
_cell.angle_alpha   90.00
_cell.angle_beta   90.00
_cell.angle_gamma   90.00
#
_symmetry.space_group_name_H-M   'P 1'
#
loop_
_entity.id
_entity.type
_entity.pdbx_description
1 polymer ?
#
loop_
_entity_poly.entity_id
_entity_poly.type
_entity_poly.pdbx_seq_one_letter_code
_entity_poly.pdbx_strand_id
1 'polypeptide(L)'
;MCIRDSLYGAYAECEAVYELDRLMELWNSLNAEDQQAFCFDPAIVDWDSHIPNVWMPSVVKAGRVPMKPPSKNGESRPERLRRQILSPDRHPAAFDLENTLIASNVVASYAWLASRRLSPRDRLRFVTKTLLEAPTLLALDRKDRSDFLRYFYRRYEGAPVDQIAEDSAEKFSELILAKSFPAAIRRVREHKALGHRTVLITGALDFIVEPLRPLFDDIVCAELGQSNGTYTGEMTAVPPTGEARYQALYDYAQKHELDLRESIAYADSASDLPMLEAVGFPVAVNPETRLAAIARKRGWLVEDFQKSPGTNRRLLPLAPQQNLNSRQRSAVMP
;
A
#
# COMPACT_ATOMS: atom_id res chain seq x y z
N MET A 1 3.36 2.16 -19.00
CA MET A 1 3.73 3.39 -18.27
C MET A 1 3.99 4.48 -19.30
N CYS A 2 3.17 5.51 -19.32
CA CYS A 2 3.31 6.57 -20.33
C CYS A 2 4.46 7.49 -19.91
N ILE A 3 5.33 7.89 -20.87
CA ILE A 3 6.45 8.84 -20.63
C ILE A 3 5.95 10.12 -19.95
N ARG A 4 4.68 10.48 -20.14
CA ARG A 4 4.02 11.64 -19.53
C ARG A 4 3.76 11.49 -18.04
N ASP A 5 3.44 10.28 -17.57
CA ASP A 5 3.22 10.03 -16.12
C ASP A 5 4.52 10.20 -15.34
N SER A 6 5.66 9.86 -15.95
CA SER A 6 6.97 10.07 -15.35
C SER A 6 7.44 11.52 -15.39
N LEU A 7 6.88 12.35 -16.29
CA LEU A 7 7.27 13.75 -16.41
C LEU A 7 6.47 14.67 -15.48
N TYR A 8 5.20 14.38 -15.26
CA TYR A 8 4.28 15.24 -14.49
C TYR A 8 3.93 14.69 -13.11
N GLY A 9 4.09 13.37 -12.87
CA GLY A 9 3.77 12.76 -11.57
C GLY A 9 4.48 13.42 -10.40
N ALA A 10 5.72 13.82 -10.61
CA ALA A 10 6.52 14.45 -9.59
C ALA A 10 6.09 15.91 -9.27
N TYR A 11 5.49 16.60 -10.21
CA TYR A 11 4.90 17.93 -9.94
C TYR A 11 3.60 17.81 -9.14
N ALA A 12 2.87 16.72 -9.32
CA ALA A 12 1.65 16.45 -8.56
C ALA A 12 1.93 16.02 -7.10
N GLU A 13 3.15 15.53 -6.83
CA GLU A 13 3.60 15.13 -5.50
C GLU A 13 4.37 16.24 -4.78
N CYS A 14 4.55 17.41 -5.43
CA CYS A 14 5.28 18.53 -4.85
C CYS A 14 4.38 19.27 -3.85
N GLU A 15 4.74 19.24 -2.57
CA GLU A 15 4.10 20.00 -1.49
C GLU A 15 4.78 21.38 -1.28
N ALA A 16 5.36 21.96 -2.34
CA ALA A 16 6.03 23.26 -2.23
C ALA A 16 5.02 24.37 -1.97
N VAL A 17 5.24 25.11 -0.91
CA VAL A 17 4.54 26.38 -0.63
C VAL A 17 5.43 27.51 -1.12
N TYR A 18 4.91 28.34 -2.01
CA TYR A 18 5.62 29.49 -2.56
C TYR A 18 5.26 30.74 -1.76
N GLU A 19 6.26 31.42 -1.21
CA GLU A 19 6.08 32.72 -0.58
C GLU A 19 5.86 33.79 -1.65
N LEU A 20 4.84 34.61 -1.44
CA LEU A 20 4.44 35.65 -2.39
C LEU A 20 4.87 37.05 -1.97
N ASP A 21 5.51 37.22 -0.83
CA ASP A 21 5.78 38.53 -0.21
C ASP A 21 6.48 39.48 -1.16
N ARG A 22 7.57 39.05 -1.81
CA ARG A 22 8.31 39.87 -2.77
C ARG A 22 7.51 40.21 -4.03
N LEU A 23 6.65 39.29 -4.47
CA LEU A 23 5.77 39.52 -5.61
C LEU A 23 4.71 40.58 -5.28
N MET A 24 4.13 40.46 -4.09
CA MET A 24 3.12 41.42 -3.62
C MET A 24 3.74 42.80 -3.31
N GLU A 25 4.95 42.86 -2.77
CA GLU A 25 5.72 44.11 -2.62
C GLU A 25 5.92 44.79 -3.97
N LEU A 26 6.37 44.04 -4.99
CA LEU A 26 6.55 44.54 -6.34
C LEU A 26 5.23 45.07 -6.92
N TRP A 27 4.13 44.29 -6.83
CA TRP A 27 2.83 44.67 -7.33
C TRP A 27 2.29 45.92 -6.64
N ASN A 28 2.42 46.02 -5.32
CA ASN A 28 2.03 47.20 -4.53
C ASN A 28 2.85 48.45 -4.87
N SER A 29 4.04 48.29 -5.43
CA SER A 29 4.92 49.40 -5.84
C SER A 29 4.51 50.00 -7.22
N LEU A 30 3.65 49.29 -7.98
CA LEU A 30 3.17 49.77 -9.28
C LEU A 30 2.09 50.86 -9.12
N ASN A 31 1.97 51.71 -10.13
CA ASN A 31 0.86 52.68 -10.19
C ASN A 31 -0.48 51.95 -10.44
N ALA A 32 -1.60 52.65 -10.22
CA ALA A 32 -2.93 52.08 -10.31
C ALA A 32 -3.28 51.55 -11.71
N GLU A 33 -2.73 52.19 -12.76
CA GLU A 33 -2.97 51.82 -14.16
C GLU A 33 -2.26 50.48 -14.49
N ASP A 34 -1.02 50.35 -14.05
CA ASP A 34 -0.25 49.10 -14.22
C ASP A 34 -0.80 47.96 -13.33
N GLN A 35 -1.26 48.25 -12.10
CA GLN A 35 -1.93 47.26 -11.27
C GLN A 35 -3.20 46.69 -11.91
N GLN A 36 -3.96 47.53 -12.62
CA GLN A 36 -5.13 47.10 -13.33
C GLN A 36 -4.79 46.30 -14.59
N ALA A 37 -3.73 46.68 -15.31
CA ALA A 37 -3.29 46.01 -16.52
C ALA A 37 -2.60 44.64 -16.23
N PHE A 38 -1.87 44.54 -15.11
CA PHE A 38 -1.09 43.36 -14.73
C PHE A 38 -1.44 42.89 -13.32
N CYS A 39 -2.56 42.20 -13.18
CA CYS A 39 -2.95 41.64 -11.89
C CYS A 39 -2.11 40.38 -11.56
N PHE A 40 -1.26 40.43 -10.52
CA PHE A 40 -0.44 39.34 -10.04
C PHE A 40 -0.98 38.72 -8.75
N ASP A 41 -2.06 39.23 -8.19
CA ASP A 41 -2.63 38.69 -6.97
C ASP A 41 -3.29 37.32 -7.21
N PRO A 42 -2.71 36.21 -6.75
CA PRO A 42 -3.30 34.88 -6.96
C PRO A 42 -4.59 34.68 -6.16
N ALA A 43 -4.89 35.52 -5.17
CA ALA A 43 -6.16 35.47 -4.43
C ALA A 43 -7.39 35.82 -5.30
N ILE A 44 -7.18 36.46 -6.45
CA ILE A 44 -8.27 36.76 -7.41
C ILE A 44 -8.74 35.49 -8.13
N VAL A 45 -7.95 34.40 -8.10
CA VAL A 45 -8.29 33.16 -8.78
C VAL A 45 -9.23 32.35 -7.90
N ASP A 46 -10.46 32.17 -8.34
CA ASP A 46 -11.36 31.16 -7.77
C ASP A 46 -10.88 29.76 -8.20
N TRP A 47 -10.07 29.13 -7.36
CA TRP A 47 -9.46 27.83 -7.62
C TRP A 47 -10.48 26.71 -7.77
N ASP A 48 -11.59 26.77 -7.03
CA ASP A 48 -12.66 25.75 -7.09
C ASP A 48 -13.34 25.76 -8.47
N SER A 49 -13.45 26.93 -9.09
CA SER A 49 -13.96 27.09 -10.46
C SER A 49 -12.86 26.91 -11.51
N HIS A 50 -11.66 27.46 -11.27
CA HIS A 50 -10.56 27.46 -12.25
C HIS A 50 -10.03 26.07 -12.56
N ILE A 51 -9.82 25.24 -11.51
CA ILE A 51 -9.28 23.89 -11.67
C ILE A 51 -10.17 23.01 -12.57
N PRO A 52 -11.47 22.81 -12.28
CA PRO A 52 -12.31 21.95 -13.11
C PRO A 52 -12.66 22.53 -14.48
N ASN A 53 -12.80 23.84 -14.62
CA ASN A 53 -13.36 24.44 -15.83
C ASN A 53 -12.29 24.97 -16.80
N VAL A 54 -11.08 25.27 -16.33
CA VAL A 54 -10.02 25.84 -17.16
C VAL A 54 -8.80 24.94 -17.19
N TRP A 55 -8.23 24.66 -16.02
CA TRP A 55 -6.95 23.94 -15.93
C TRP A 55 -7.07 22.48 -16.36
N MET A 56 -8.00 21.71 -15.78
CA MET A 56 -8.18 20.31 -16.13
C MET A 56 -8.54 20.08 -17.61
N PRO A 57 -9.46 20.83 -18.23
CA PRO A 57 -9.71 20.71 -19.66
C PRO A 57 -8.48 21.02 -20.52
N SER A 58 -7.67 22.01 -20.13
CA SER A 58 -6.45 22.36 -20.86
C SER A 58 -5.38 21.27 -20.79
N VAL A 59 -5.20 20.67 -19.61
CA VAL A 59 -4.29 19.53 -19.41
C VAL A 59 -4.74 18.31 -20.21
N VAL A 60 -6.03 17.98 -20.16
CA VAL A 60 -6.62 16.88 -20.94
C VAL A 60 -6.41 17.11 -22.44
N LYS A 61 -6.66 18.34 -22.93
CA LYS A 61 -6.47 18.71 -24.33
C LYS A 61 -4.99 18.66 -24.74
N ALA A 62 -4.10 19.27 -23.97
CA ALA A 62 -2.65 19.27 -24.21
C ALA A 62 -2.06 17.86 -24.10
N GLY A 63 -2.52 17.07 -23.13
CA GLY A 63 -2.14 15.70 -22.89
C GLY A 63 -2.61 14.75 -23.98
N ARG A 64 -3.52 15.15 -24.86
CA ARG A 64 -4.22 14.25 -25.80
C ARG A 64 -4.74 13.00 -25.08
N VAL A 65 -5.20 13.17 -23.84
CA VAL A 65 -5.80 12.08 -23.07
C VAL A 65 -7.10 11.72 -23.79
N PRO A 66 -7.26 10.48 -24.28
CA PRO A 66 -8.51 10.06 -24.87
C PRO A 66 -9.57 10.07 -23.76
N MET A 67 -10.37 11.12 -23.70
CA MET A 67 -11.59 11.10 -22.89
C MET A 67 -12.50 10.07 -23.54
N LYS A 68 -12.69 8.92 -22.88
CA LYS A 68 -13.81 8.06 -23.25
C LYS A 68 -15.07 8.95 -23.13
N PRO A 69 -15.84 9.14 -24.22
CA PRO A 69 -17.11 9.82 -24.08
C PRO A 69 -17.89 9.11 -22.97
N PRO A 70 -18.65 9.84 -22.13
CA PRO A 70 -19.49 9.20 -21.14
C PRO A 70 -20.28 8.12 -21.88
N SER A 71 -20.11 6.88 -21.47
CA SER A 71 -20.76 5.74 -22.10
C SER A 71 -22.25 6.04 -22.13
N LYS A 72 -22.85 6.06 -23.31
CA LYS A 72 -24.31 6.17 -23.45
C LYS A 72 -25.03 4.96 -22.82
N ASN A 73 -24.31 3.94 -22.51
CA ASN A 73 -24.74 2.76 -21.78
C ASN A 73 -24.22 2.87 -20.37
N GLY A 74 -25.07 3.06 -19.41
CA GLY A 74 -24.90 3.19 -17.96
C GLY A 74 -23.54 2.74 -17.36
N GLU A 75 -23.36 3.00 -16.10
CA GLU A 75 -22.19 2.64 -15.31
C GLU A 75 -21.70 1.22 -15.60
N SER A 76 -20.40 1.02 -15.84
CA SER A 76 -19.83 -0.30 -16.06
C SER A 76 -20.02 -1.20 -14.82
N ARG A 77 -20.10 -2.53 -15.02
CA ARG A 77 -20.26 -3.46 -13.90
C ARG A 77 -19.20 -3.27 -12.80
N PRO A 78 -17.90 -3.14 -13.10
CA PRO A 78 -16.89 -2.89 -12.07
C PRO A 78 -17.10 -1.58 -11.31
N GLU A 79 -17.49 -0.51 -11.98
CA GLU A 79 -17.78 0.79 -11.33
C GLU A 79 -18.97 0.67 -10.38
N ARG A 80 -20.04 0.00 -10.81
CA ARG A 80 -21.19 -0.27 -9.94
C ARG A 80 -20.81 -1.09 -8.71
N LEU A 81 -19.99 -2.15 -8.89
CA LEU A 81 -19.51 -2.96 -7.77
C LEU A 81 -18.62 -2.14 -6.82
N ARG A 82 -17.72 -1.28 -7.35
CA ARG A 82 -16.92 -0.36 -6.52
C ARG A 82 -17.79 0.59 -5.70
N ARG A 83 -18.81 1.15 -6.31
CA ARG A 83 -19.76 2.01 -5.58
C ARG A 83 -20.51 1.24 -4.49
N GLN A 84 -20.85 -0.02 -4.74
CA GLN A 84 -21.52 -0.86 -3.74
C GLN A 84 -20.63 -1.14 -2.53
N ILE A 85 -19.34 -1.47 -2.73
CA ILE A 85 -18.40 -1.71 -1.62
C ILE A 85 -18.05 -0.44 -0.84
N LEU A 86 -18.19 0.73 -1.46
CA LEU A 86 -17.95 2.04 -0.83
C LEU A 86 -19.27 2.71 -0.37
N SER A 87 -20.34 1.94 -0.16
CA SER A 87 -21.55 2.44 0.46
C SER A 87 -21.36 2.61 1.97
N PRO A 88 -21.89 3.67 2.60
CA PRO A 88 -21.72 3.92 4.05
C PRO A 88 -22.18 2.79 4.97
N ASP A 89 -23.05 1.90 4.48
CA ASP A 89 -23.62 0.82 5.25
C ASP A 89 -22.76 -0.46 5.30
N ARG A 90 -21.49 -0.41 4.83
CA ARG A 90 -20.61 -1.57 4.69
C ARG A 90 -19.64 -1.73 5.86
N HIS A 91 -19.87 -2.72 6.72
CA HIS A 91 -19.03 -3.02 7.89
C HIS A 91 -18.89 -4.52 8.14
N PRO A 92 -17.68 -5.04 8.52
CA PRO A 92 -16.36 -4.43 8.40
C PRO A 92 -15.79 -4.52 7.00
N ALA A 93 -14.70 -3.79 6.74
CA ALA A 93 -13.82 -4.00 5.61
C ALA A 93 -12.58 -4.77 6.08
N ALA A 94 -12.53 -6.06 5.75
CA ALA A 94 -11.44 -6.96 6.11
C ALA A 94 -10.42 -7.05 4.97
N PHE A 95 -9.14 -7.01 5.33
CA PHE A 95 -8.03 -7.05 4.38
C PHE A 95 -7.06 -8.17 4.71
N ASP A 96 -6.62 -8.89 3.69
CA ASP A 96 -5.39 -9.66 3.75
C ASP A 96 -4.18 -8.74 3.54
N LEU A 97 -2.99 -9.21 3.91
CA LEU A 97 -1.75 -8.47 3.81
C LEU A 97 -0.98 -8.75 2.52
N GLU A 98 -0.61 -10.04 2.34
CA GLU A 98 0.33 -10.48 1.31
C GLU A 98 -0.31 -10.38 -0.08
N ASN A 99 0.38 -9.77 -1.04
CA ASN A 99 -0.12 -9.47 -2.39
C ASN A 99 -1.45 -8.70 -2.48
N THR A 100 -2.06 -8.39 -1.34
CA THR A 100 -3.27 -7.55 -1.23
C THR A 100 -2.91 -6.11 -0.86
N LEU A 101 -2.14 -5.89 0.20
CA LEU A 101 -1.65 -4.58 0.64
C LEU A 101 -0.19 -4.35 0.28
N ILE A 102 0.63 -5.41 0.37
CA ILE A 102 2.07 -5.37 0.09
C ILE A 102 2.50 -6.57 -0.75
N ALA A 103 3.37 -6.35 -1.73
CA ALA A 103 4.00 -7.38 -2.55
C ALA A 103 5.16 -8.03 -1.79
N SER A 104 4.88 -8.71 -0.69
CA SER A 104 5.83 -9.42 0.15
C SER A 104 5.22 -10.75 0.61
N ASN A 105 6.04 -11.59 1.21
CA ASN A 105 5.61 -12.82 1.85
C ASN A 105 6.44 -13.11 3.11
N VAL A 106 5.96 -14.02 3.95
CA VAL A 106 6.61 -14.36 5.23
C VAL A 106 8.06 -14.81 5.06
N VAL A 107 8.36 -15.54 3.97
CA VAL A 107 9.72 -16.03 3.68
C VAL A 107 10.67 -14.89 3.39
N ALA A 108 10.24 -13.93 2.55
CA ALA A 108 11.04 -12.74 2.22
C ALA A 108 11.26 -11.86 3.45
N SER A 109 10.26 -11.74 4.32
CA SER A 109 10.34 -10.99 5.57
C SER A 109 11.35 -11.63 6.54
N TYR A 110 11.26 -12.93 6.73
CA TYR A 110 12.24 -13.67 7.53
C TYR A 110 13.66 -13.57 6.96
N ALA A 111 13.82 -13.81 5.65
CA ALA A 111 15.12 -13.77 5.00
C ALA A 111 15.81 -12.41 5.18
N TRP A 112 15.05 -11.33 5.11
CA TRP A 112 15.55 -9.99 5.35
C TRP A 112 16.02 -9.81 6.80
N LEU A 113 15.18 -10.16 7.78
CA LEU A 113 15.51 -10.07 9.20
C LEU A 113 16.74 -10.93 9.55
N ALA A 114 16.73 -12.20 9.15
CA ALA A 114 17.79 -13.15 9.46
C ALA A 114 19.13 -12.80 8.78
N SER A 115 19.11 -12.19 7.58
CA SER A 115 20.35 -11.91 6.83
C SER A 115 20.94 -10.53 7.11
N ARG A 116 20.22 -9.64 7.78
CA ARG A 116 20.60 -8.23 7.94
C ARG A 116 21.93 -8.04 8.66
N ARG A 117 22.17 -8.83 9.72
CA ARG A 117 23.36 -8.73 10.59
C ARG A 117 24.43 -9.76 10.24
N LEU A 118 24.23 -10.56 9.20
CA LEU A 118 25.20 -11.59 8.78
C LEU A 118 26.37 -10.99 8.00
N SER A 119 27.55 -11.57 8.21
CA SER A 119 28.70 -11.33 7.35
C SER A 119 28.41 -11.77 5.90
N PRO A 120 29.12 -11.23 4.88
CA PRO A 120 28.93 -11.66 3.49
C PRO A 120 29.03 -13.17 3.27
N ARG A 121 29.93 -13.84 4.00
CA ARG A 121 30.13 -15.30 3.94
C ARG A 121 28.96 -16.06 4.56
N ASP A 122 28.47 -15.61 5.72
CA ASP A 122 27.35 -16.24 6.40
C ASP A 122 26.04 -15.98 5.66
N ARG A 123 25.90 -14.81 5.05
CA ARG A 123 24.77 -14.49 4.16
C ARG A 123 24.72 -15.43 2.95
N LEU A 124 25.87 -15.73 2.33
CA LEU A 124 25.92 -16.69 1.23
C LEU A 124 25.50 -18.09 1.69
N ARG A 125 26.00 -18.57 2.85
CA ARG A 125 25.59 -19.86 3.44
C ARG A 125 24.09 -19.88 3.76
N PHE A 126 23.55 -18.81 4.30
CA PHE A 126 22.13 -18.68 4.60
C PHE A 126 21.28 -18.77 3.32
N VAL A 127 21.65 -18.04 2.25
CA VAL A 127 20.94 -18.07 0.97
C VAL A 127 20.99 -19.47 0.35
N THR A 128 22.17 -20.11 0.31
CA THR A 128 22.29 -21.47 -0.25
C THR A 128 21.46 -22.49 0.54
N LYS A 129 21.46 -22.43 1.87
CA LYS A 129 20.62 -23.29 2.71
C LYS A 129 19.13 -23.06 2.43
N THR A 130 18.70 -21.80 2.37
CA THR A 130 17.29 -21.45 2.10
C THR A 130 16.84 -21.93 0.71
N LEU A 131 17.69 -21.83 -0.29
CA LEU A 131 17.41 -22.33 -1.65
C LEU A 131 17.27 -23.86 -1.68
N LEU A 132 18.10 -24.59 -0.93
CA LEU A 132 18.01 -26.06 -0.83
C LEU A 132 16.72 -26.50 -0.12
N GLU A 133 16.23 -25.72 0.82
CA GLU A 133 14.99 -26.01 1.56
C GLU A 133 13.73 -25.55 0.80
N ALA A 134 13.87 -24.71 -0.21
CA ALA A 134 12.73 -24.11 -0.95
C ALA A 134 11.73 -25.15 -1.50
N PRO A 135 12.13 -26.30 -2.09
CA PRO A 135 11.19 -27.31 -2.55
C PRO A 135 10.31 -27.88 -1.43
N THR A 136 10.92 -28.15 -0.27
CA THR A 136 10.20 -28.66 0.92
C THR A 136 9.21 -27.61 1.45
N LEU A 137 9.64 -26.37 1.55
CA LEU A 137 8.78 -25.26 1.97
C LEU A 137 7.60 -25.05 1.04
N LEU A 138 7.81 -25.11 -0.27
CA LEU A 138 6.74 -25.01 -1.27
C LEU A 138 5.77 -26.18 -1.21
N ALA A 139 6.27 -27.40 -0.94
CA ALA A 139 5.42 -28.58 -0.79
C ALA A 139 4.52 -28.47 0.46
N LEU A 140 5.06 -27.99 1.57
CA LEU A 140 4.31 -27.75 2.80
C LEU A 140 3.26 -26.65 2.60
N ASP A 141 3.63 -25.53 2.00
CA ASP A 141 2.74 -24.41 1.74
C ASP A 141 1.55 -24.79 0.85
N ARG A 142 1.80 -25.64 -0.16
CA ARG A 142 0.73 -26.16 -1.03
C ARG A 142 -0.19 -27.14 -0.34
N LYS A 143 0.31 -27.88 0.67
CA LYS A 143 -0.45 -28.85 1.42
C LYS A 143 -1.35 -28.18 2.46
N ASP A 144 -0.76 -27.37 3.31
CA ASP A 144 -1.45 -26.62 4.36
C ASP A 144 -0.65 -25.37 4.75
N ARG A 145 -1.26 -24.20 4.58
CA ARG A 145 -0.63 -22.90 4.88
C ARG A 145 -0.37 -22.73 6.38
N SER A 146 -1.25 -23.24 7.24
CA SER A 146 -1.09 -23.15 8.70
C SER A 146 0.08 -24.00 9.18
N ASP A 147 0.18 -25.23 8.70
CA ASP A 147 1.29 -26.13 9.02
C ASP A 147 2.63 -25.60 8.50
N PHE A 148 2.62 -25.00 7.29
CA PHE A 148 3.77 -24.30 6.75
C PHE A 148 4.23 -23.17 7.68
N LEU A 149 3.33 -22.30 8.13
CA LEU A 149 3.66 -21.19 9.01
C LEU A 149 4.20 -21.67 10.36
N ARG A 150 3.58 -22.68 10.97
CA ARG A 150 4.07 -23.30 12.21
C ARG A 150 5.48 -23.86 12.07
N TYR A 151 5.73 -24.57 10.98
CA TYR A 151 7.06 -25.09 10.68
C TYR A 151 8.07 -23.97 10.43
N PHE A 152 7.67 -22.98 9.66
CA PHE A 152 8.54 -21.90 9.23
C PHE A 152 8.92 -20.97 10.39
N TYR A 153 7.97 -20.65 11.27
CA TYR A 153 8.18 -19.71 12.37
C TYR A 153 9.02 -20.27 13.53
N ARG A 154 9.21 -21.57 13.61
CA ARG A 154 10.22 -22.17 14.52
C ARG A 154 11.63 -21.62 14.32
N ARG A 155 11.90 -21.05 13.15
CA ARG A 155 13.19 -20.43 12.83
C ARG A 155 13.46 -19.14 13.62
N TYR A 156 12.47 -18.60 14.31
CA TYR A 156 12.63 -17.47 15.23
C TYR A 156 13.02 -17.90 16.64
N GLU A 157 13.12 -19.20 16.93
CA GLU A 157 13.55 -19.72 18.22
C GLU A 157 14.89 -19.10 18.64
N GLY A 158 14.93 -18.56 19.88
CA GLY A 158 16.12 -17.91 20.43
C GLY A 158 16.37 -16.47 19.91
N ALA A 159 15.59 -15.96 18.97
CA ALA A 159 15.76 -14.58 18.48
C ALA A 159 15.35 -13.56 19.56
N PRO A 160 16.20 -12.54 19.85
CA PRO A 160 15.89 -11.50 20.83
C PRO A 160 14.67 -10.67 20.39
N VAL A 161 13.68 -10.52 21.29
CA VAL A 161 12.42 -9.80 21.01
C VAL A 161 12.68 -8.35 20.64
N ASP A 162 13.43 -7.62 21.47
CA ASP A 162 13.69 -6.18 21.26
C ASP A 162 14.41 -5.92 19.94
N GLN A 163 15.39 -6.77 19.61
CA GLN A 163 16.14 -6.65 18.35
C GLN A 163 15.26 -6.88 17.13
N ILE A 164 14.38 -7.89 17.19
CA ILE A 164 13.45 -8.19 16.09
C ILE A 164 12.44 -7.05 15.93
N ALA A 165 11.94 -6.48 17.01
CA ALA A 165 11.02 -5.34 16.97
C ALA A 165 11.67 -4.11 16.32
N GLU A 166 12.91 -3.77 16.72
CA GLU A 166 13.67 -2.66 16.13
C GLU A 166 13.93 -2.89 14.63
N ASP A 167 14.44 -4.06 14.26
CA ASP A 167 14.72 -4.41 12.88
C ASP A 167 13.45 -4.42 12.02
N SER A 168 12.31 -4.83 12.57
CA SER A 168 11.02 -4.81 11.87
C SER A 168 10.50 -3.41 11.63
N ALA A 169 10.67 -2.48 12.57
CA ALA A 169 10.30 -1.09 12.41
C ALA A 169 11.06 -0.42 11.26
N GLU A 170 12.36 -0.70 11.11
CA GLU A 170 13.15 -0.20 9.98
C GLU A 170 12.71 -0.81 8.64
N LYS A 171 12.39 -2.11 8.64
CA LYS A 171 11.92 -2.79 7.44
C LYS A 171 10.60 -2.22 6.93
N PHE A 172 9.76 -1.74 7.82
CA PHE A 172 8.46 -1.20 7.44
C PHE A 172 8.56 -0.07 6.41
N SER A 173 9.51 0.85 6.57
CA SER A 173 9.72 1.93 5.60
C SER A 173 10.03 1.39 4.20
N GLU A 174 10.87 0.35 4.11
CA GLU A 174 11.15 -0.31 2.84
C GLU A 174 9.92 -1.02 2.26
N LEU A 175 9.15 -1.72 3.09
CA LEU A 175 7.95 -2.43 2.68
C LEU A 175 6.89 -1.47 2.13
N ILE A 176 6.63 -0.37 2.82
CA ILE A 176 5.63 0.61 2.39
C ILE A 176 6.10 1.33 1.13
N LEU A 177 7.33 1.82 1.10
CA LEU A 177 7.82 2.63 -0.02
C LEU A 177 8.09 1.81 -1.29
N ALA A 178 8.61 0.58 -1.14
CA ALA A 178 9.06 -0.22 -2.27
C ALA A 178 8.11 -1.36 -2.66
N LYS A 179 7.30 -1.85 -1.75
CA LYS A 179 6.49 -3.06 -1.96
C LYS A 179 5.00 -2.88 -1.74
N SER A 180 4.53 -1.72 -1.28
CA SER A 180 3.09 -1.49 -1.12
C SER A 180 2.37 -1.42 -2.46
N PHE A 181 1.07 -1.64 -2.39
CA PHE A 181 0.13 -1.29 -3.45
C PHE A 181 -0.57 0.01 -3.05
N PRO A 182 -0.19 1.17 -3.63
CA PRO A 182 -0.74 2.48 -3.21
C PRO A 182 -2.27 2.54 -3.33
N ALA A 183 -2.83 1.86 -4.33
CA ALA A 183 -4.28 1.78 -4.50
C ALA A 183 -4.96 0.99 -3.36
N ALA A 184 -4.30 -0.05 -2.81
CA ALA A 184 -4.80 -0.77 -1.65
C ALA A 184 -4.79 0.09 -0.38
N ILE A 185 -3.69 0.81 -0.13
CA ILE A 185 -3.59 1.75 1.01
C ILE A 185 -4.65 2.85 0.90
N ARG A 186 -4.87 3.38 -0.31
CA ARG A 186 -5.95 4.34 -0.56
C ARG A 186 -7.32 3.73 -0.25
N ARG A 187 -7.58 2.49 -0.65
CA ARG A 187 -8.82 1.78 -0.38
C ARG A 187 -9.11 1.64 1.12
N VAL A 188 -8.09 1.31 1.93
CA VAL A 188 -8.25 1.30 3.40
C VAL A 188 -8.67 2.67 3.91
N ARG A 189 -8.02 3.75 3.44
CA ARG A 189 -8.37 5.13 3.83
C ARG A 189 -9.77 5.54 3.36
N GLU A 190 -10.19 5.12 2.17
CA GLU A 190 -11.56 5.34 1.66
C GLU A 190 -12.60 4.70 2.58
N HIS A 191 -12.37 3.46 3.02
CA HIS A 191 -13.24 2.81 3.99
C HIS A 191 -13.28 3.56 5.33
N LYS A 192 -12.14 3.95 5.87
CA LYS A 192 -12.09 4.74 7.12
C LYS A 192 -12.80 6.09 6.98
N ALA A 193 -12.64 6.78 5.86
CA ALA A 193 -13.31 8.06 5.60
C ALA A 193 -14.84 7.93 5.52
N LEU A 194 -15.34 6.76 5.13
CA LEU A 194 -16.77 6.43 5.12
C LEU A 194 -17.28 5.96 6.49
N GLY A 195 -16.42 5.86 7.50
CA GLY A 195 -16.75 5.35 8.83
C GLY A 195 -16.82 3.83 8.89
N HIS A 196 -16.33 3.11 7.89
CA HIS A 196 -16.25 1.66 7.94
C HIS A 196 -15.18 1.21 8.92
N ARG A 197 -15.52 0.22 9.74
CA ARG A 197 -14.53 -0.43 10.59
C ARG A 197 -13.59 -1.27 9.74
N THR A 198 -12.29 -1.06 9.86
CA THR A 198 -11.27 -1.73 9.05
C THR A 198 -10.48 -2.72 9.89
N VAL A 199 -10.30 -3.94 9.38
CA VAL A 199 -9.53 -4.99 10.06
C VAL A 199 -8.54 -5.65 9.10
N LEU A 200 -7.29 -5.78 9.54
CA LEU A 200 -6.28 -6.59 8.87
C LEU A 200 -6.27 -7.98 9.48
N ILE A 201 -6.44 -9.03 8.66
CA ILE A 201 -6.42 -10.43 9.12
C ILE A 201 -5.34 -11.17 8.34
N THR A 202 -4.24 -11.54 8.99
CA THR A 202 -3.06 -12.07 8.31
C THR A 202 -2.31 -13.13 9.11
N GLY A 203 -1.74 -14.11 8.41
CA GLY A 203 -0.81 -15.08 9.01
C GLY A 203 0.60 -14.53 9.27
N ALA A 204 0.88 -13.26 8.95
CA ALA A 204 2.13 -12.60 9.30
C ALA A 204 2.24 -12.37 10.82
N LEU A 205 3.47 -12.30 11.33
CA LEU A 205 3.72 -12.09 12.76
C LEU A 205 3.44 -10.65 13.19
N ASP A 206 3.04 -10.48 14.44
CA ASP A 206 2.69 -9.23 15.09
C ASP A 206 3.72 -8.12 14.87
N PHE A 207 4.99 -8.37 15.13
CA PHE A 207 6.08 -7.40 14.93
C PHE A 207 6.29 -6.98 13.47
N ILE A 208 5.83 -7.79 12.49
CA ILE A 208 5.86 -7.42 11.07
C ILE A 208 4.73 -6.45 10.72
N VAL A 209 3.57 -6.61 11.35
CA VAL A 209 2.38 -5.82 11.04
C VAL A 209 2.17 -4.63 11.98
N GLU A 210 2.85 -4.59 13.12
CA GLU A 210 2.73 -3.51 14.11
C GLU A 210 2.83 -2.10 13.48
N PRO A 211 3.77 -1.83 12.56
CA PRO A 211 3.86 -0.54 11.90
C PRO A 211 2.65 -0.18 11.01
N LEU A 212 1.81 -1.15 10.65
CA LEU A 212 0.56 -0.92 9.91
C LEU A 212 -0.62 -0.55 10.82
N ARG A 213 -0.47 -0.68 12.15
CA ARG A 213 -1.53 -0.42 13.12
C ARG A 213 -2.25 0.91 12.93
N PRO A 214 -1.59 2.04 12.60
CA PRO A 214 -2.29 3.30 12.37
C PRO A 214 -3.25 3.30 11.15
N LEU A 215 -3.10 2.35 10.23
CA LEU A 215 -3.94 2.25 9.05
C LEU A 215 -5.26 1.52 9.32
N PHE A 216 -5.34 0.69 10.36
CA PHE A 216 -6.48 -0.15 10.67
C PHE A 216 -7.07 0.18 12.03
N ASP A 217 -8.32 -0.18 12.22
CA ASP A 217 -8.96 -0.08 13.55
C ASP A 217 -8.54 -1.28 14.40
N ASP A 218 -8.39 -2.46 13.79
CA ASP A 218 -7.92 -3.67 14.46
C ASP A 218 -7.01 -4.49 13.54
N ILE A 219 -6.10 -5.27 14.15
CA ILE A 219 -5.24 -6.24 13.46
C ILE A 219 -5.35 -7.59 14.16
N VAL A 220 -5.66 -8.63 13.37
CA VAL A 220 -5.64 -10.03 13.78
C VAL A 220 -4.49 -10.69 13.03
N CYS A 221 -3.45 -11.09 13.75
CA CYS A 221 -2.21 -11.61 13.17
C CYS A 221 -1.71 -12.83 13.95
N ALA A 222 -0.66 -13.45 13.46
CA ALA A 222 0.01 -14.52 14.16
C ALA A 222 0.95 -13.98 15.24
N GLU A 223 1.08 -14.72 16.34
CA GLU A 223 1.95 -14.36 17.45
C GLU A 223 2.83 -15.54 17.86
N LEU A 224 4.07 -15.22 18.25
CA LEU A 224 5.02 -16.19 18.81
C LEU A 224 5.10 -16.09 20.32
N GLY A 225 5.21 -17.24 20.97
CA GLY A 225 5.52 -17.30 22.39
C GLY A 225 6.87 -16.65 22.70
N GLN A 226 6.95 -16.04 23.88
CA GLN A 226 8.16 -15.38 24.36
C GLN A 226 8.57 -15.96 25.72
N SER A 227 9.88 -16.12 25.92
CA SER A 227 10.46 -16.56 27.19
C SER A 227 11.83 -15.90 27.38
N ASN A 228 12.06 -15.32 28.54
CA ASN A 228 13.35 -14.70 28.89
C ASN A 228 13.87 -13.68 27.85
N GLY A 229 12.98 -12.88 27.25
CA GLY A 229 13.34 -11.87 26.25
C GLY A 229 13.67 -12.41 24.86
N THR A 230 13.39 -13.70 24.60
CA THR A 230 13.57 -14.34 23.29
C THR A 230 12.27 -15.00 22.83
N TYR A 231 12.12 -15.18 21.52
CA TYR A 231 11.02 -15.95 20.94
C TYR A 231 11.25 -17.44 21.15
N THR A 232 10.18 -18.17 21.46
CA THR A 232 10.23 -19.65 21.62
C THR A 232 10.21 -20.39 20.28
N GLY A 233 9.85 -19.70 19.18
CA GLY A 233 9.61 -20.32 17.88
C GLY A 233 8.26 -21.05 17.78
N GLU A 234 7.49 -21.11 18.87
CA GLU A 234 6.15 -21.71 18.90
C GLU A 234 5.08 -20.63 18.83
N MET A 235 4.01 -20.90 18.11
CA MET A 235 2.88 -19.97 17.98
C MET A 235 1.97 -20.08 19.20
N THR A 236 1.46 -18.94 19.66
CA THR A 236 0.52 -18.86 20.78
C THR A 236 -0.89 -19.34 20.41
N ALA A 237 -1.24 -19.25 19.12
CA ALA A 237 -2.54 -19.65 18.59
C ALA A 237 -2.41 -20.18 17.14
N VAL A 238 -3.52 -20.62 16.58
CA VAL A 238 -3.59 -20.99 15.15
C VAL A 238 -3.44 -19.74 14.29
N PRO A 239 -2.48 -19.71 13.34
CA PRO A 239 -2.32 -18.55 12.48
C PRO A 239 -3.58 -18.30 11.62
N PRO A 240 -4.04 -17.06 11.49
CA PRO A 240 -5.25 -16.76 10.73
C PRO A 240 -5.01 -16.89 9.22
N THR A 241 -5.10 -18.12 8.73
CA THR A 241 -5.00 -18.48 7.31
C THR A 241 -6.11 -19.46 6.95
N GLY A 242 -6.57 -19.46 5.72
CA GLY A 242 -7.62 -20.35 5.25
C GLY A 242 -8.88 -20.27 6.11
N GLU A 243 -9.33 -21.40 6.64
CA GLU A 243 -10.51 -21.49 7.50
C GLU A 243 -10.34 -20.70 8.82
N ALA A 244 -9.14 -20.70 9.40
CA ALA A 244 -8.87 -19.91 10.61
C ALA A 244 -8.99 -18.39 10.35
N ARG A 245 -8.76 -17.93 9.11
CA ARG A 245 -8.98 -16.53 8.72
C ARG A 245 -10.47 -16.18 8.68
N TYR A 246 -11.28 -17.08 8.13
CA TYR A 246 -12.73 -16.95 8.19
C TYR A 246 -13.22 -16.90 9.64
N GLN A 247 -12.77 -17.84 10.48
CA GLN A 247 -13.16 -17.87 11.89
C GLN A 247 -12.77 -16.55 12.61
N ALA A 248 -11.58 -16.03 12.36
CA ALA A 248 -11.14 -14.75 12.90
C ALA A 248 -12.04 -13.58 12.48
N LEU A 249 -12.47 -13.55 11.20
CA LEU A 249 -13.43 -12.54 10.72
C LEU A 249 -14.80 -12.72 11.35
N TYR A 250 -15.26 -13.95 11.49
CA TYR A 250 -16.55 -14.27 12.12
C TYR A 250 -16.57 -13.83 13.58
N ASP A 251 -15.55 -14.20 14.37
CA ASP A 251 -15.42 -13.82 15.78
C ASP A 251 -15.33 -12.30 15.93
N TYR A 252 -14.60 -11.66 15.03
CA TYR A 252 -14.50 -10.20 14.98
C TYR A 252 -15.85 -9.55 14.72
N ALA A 253 -16.61 -10.06 13.74
CA ALA A 253 -17.93 -9.54 13.42
C ALA A 253 -18.92 -9.75 14.60
N GLN A 254 -18.88 -10.92 15.23
CA GLN A 254 -19.70 -11.19 16.43
C GLN A 254 -19.36 -10.25 17.57
N LYS A 255 -18.08 -10.06 17.86
CA LYS A 255 -17.60 -9.17 18.95
C LYS A 255 -18.08 -7.72 18.78
N HIS A 256 -18.20 -7.27 17.54
CA HIS A 256 -18.55 -5.89 17.19
C HIS A 256 -19.99 -5.73 16.68
N GLU A 257 -20.81 -6.80 16.76
CA GLU A 257 -22.21 -6.82 16.30
C GLU A 257 -22.38 -6.42 14.83
N LEU A 258 -21.47 -6.90 13.95
CA LEU A 258 -21.43 -6.57 12.54
C LEU A 258 -22.03 -7.70 11.68
N ASP A 259 -22.73 -7.35 10.60
CA ASP A 259 -23.31 -8.32 9.67
C ASP A 259 -22.33 -8.66 8.53
N LEU A 260 -21.94 -9.93 8.43
CA LEU A 260 -21.06 -10.40 7.36
C LEU A 260 -21.66 -10.21 5.96
N ARG A 261 -22.99 -10.16 5.83
CA ARG A 261 -23.65 -9.87 4.54
C ARG A 261 -23.44 -8.44 4.06
N GLU A 262 -23.20 -7.52 4.98
CA GLU A 262 -22.85 -6.13 4.70
C GLU A 262 -21.33 -5.87 4.75
N SER A 263 -20.55 -6.93 4.96
CA SER A 263 -19.10 -6.88 5.09
C SER A 263 -18.39 -7.00 3.75
N ILE A 264 -17.18 -6.45 3.69
CA ILE A 264 -16.28 -6.54 2.54
C ILE A 264 -15.04 -7.33 2.96
N ALA A 265 -14.51 -8.17 2.05
CA ALA A 265 -13.22 -8.83 2.24
C ALA A 265 -12.36 -8.71 0.98
N TYR A 266 -11.07 -8.39 1.18
CA TYR A 266 -10.06 -8.22 0.15
C TYR A 266 -8.98 -9.29 0.31
N ALA A 267 -8.73 -10.09 -0.74
CA ALA A 267 -7.67 -11.09 -0.76
C ALA A 267 -7.21 -11.44 -2.18
N ASP A 268 -6.02 -12.06 -2.29
CA ASP A 268 -5.38 -12.42 -3.57
C ASP A 268 -5.38 -13.92 -3.88
N SER A 269 -5.56 -14.77 -2.86
CA SER A 269 -5.33 -16.21 -2.94
C SER A 269 -6.61 -17.05 -2.78
N ALA A 270 -6.64 -18.21 -3.40
CA ALA A 270 -7.70 -19.18 -3.20
C ALA A 270 -7.70 -19.82 -1.79
N SER A 271 -6.62 -19.68 -1.02
CA SER A 271 -6.61 -20.06 0.40
C SER A 271 -7.59 -19.21 1.22
N ASP A 272 -7.95 -18.02 0.74
CA ASP A 272 -8.83 -17.07 1.42
C ASP A 272 -10.30 -17.20 1.02
N LEU A 273 -10.62 -18.21 0.20
CA LEU A 273 -11.99 -18.48 -0.21
C LEU A 273 -12.97 -18.55 0.95
N PRO A 274 -12.68 -19.22 2.10
CA PRO A 274 -13.62 -19.25 3.21
C PRO A 274 -14.00 -17.85 3.71
N MET A 275 -13.03 -16.93 3.84
CA MET A 275 -13.27 -15.54 4.20
C MET A 275 -14.05 -14.78 3.13
N LEU A 276 -13.66 -14.93 1.85
CA LEU A 276 -14.31 -14.23 0.73
C LEU A 276 -15.76 -14.71 0.51
N GLU A 277 -16.05 -16.00 0.75
CA GLU A 277 -17.38 -16.57 0.62
C GLU A 277 -18.32 -16.20 1.76
N ALA A 278 -17.77 -15.84 2.92
CA ALA A 278 -18.53 -15.48 4.10
C ALA A 278 -19.13 -14.08 4.05
N VAL A 279 -18.59 -13.19 3.21
CA VAL A 279 -19.01 -11.79 3.13
C VAL A 279 -19.93 -11.52 1.96
N GLY A 280 -20.76 -10.48 2.09
CA GLY A 280 -21.66 -10.06 1.00
C GLY A 280 -20.92 -9.39 -0.17
N PHE A 281 -19.74 -8.80 0.08
CA PHE A 281 -18.99 -8.02 -0.91
C PHE A 281 -17.52 -8.49 -1.03
N PRO A 282 -17.27 -9.67 -1.59
CA PRO A 282 -15.91 -10.17 -1.81
C PRO A 282 -15.21 -9.42 -2.95
N VAL A 283 -13.94 -9.08 -2.73
CA VAL A 283 -13.08 -8.41 -3.70
C VAL A 283 -11.79 -9.20 -3.89
N ALA A 284 -11.58 -9.71 -5.09
CA ALA A 284 -10.35 -10.38 -5.46
C ALA A 284 -9.31 -9.35 -5.93
N VAL A 285 -8.24 -9.18 -5.17
CA VAL A 285 -7.16 -8.20 -5.45
C VAL A 285 -5.96 -8.94 -6.02
N ASN A 286 -5.44 -8.50 -7.16
CA ASN A 286 -4.29 -9.13 -7.84
C ASN A 286 -4.37 -10.68 -7.84
N PRO A 287 -5.54 -11.27 -8.12
CA PRO A 287 -5.82 -12.65 -7.77
C PRO A 287 -4.93 -13.63 -8.54
N GLU A 288 -4.47 -14.66 -7.84
CA GLU A 288 -3.88 -15.83 -8.49
C GLU A 288 -4.87 -16.48 -9.48
N THR A 289 -4.36 -17.28 -10.42
CA THR A 289 -5.17 -17.86 -11.52
C THR A 289 -6.43 -18.57 -11.05
N ARG A 290 -6.35 -19.33 -9.94
CA ARG A 290 -7.47 -20.08 -9.38
C ARG A 290 -8.54 -19.15 -8.81
N LEU A 291 -8.16 -18.18 -7.99
CA LEU A 291 -9.08 -17.20 -7.43
C LEU A 291 -9.69 -16.31 -8.53
N ALA A 292 -8.90 -15.91 -9.53
CA ALA A 292 -9.37 -15.12 -10.67
C ALA A 292 -10.50 -15.85 -11.44
N ALA A 293 -10.36 -17.15 -11.66
CA ALA A 293 -11.39 -17.96 -12.32
C ALA A 293 -12.68 -18.04 -11.49
N ILE A 294 -12.55 -18.23 -10.17
CA ILE A 294 -13.69 -18.29 -9.24
C ILE A 294 -14.39 -16.93 -9.17
N ALA A 295 -13.65 -15.85 -9.00
CA ALA A 295 -14.17 -14.48 -8.90
C ALA A 295 -14.96 -14.10 -10.17
N ARG A 296 -14.43 -14.42 -11.35
CA ARG A 296 -15.14 -14.20 -12.63
C ARG A 296 -16.43 -15.01 -12.72
N LYS A 297 -16.38 -16.30 -12.37
CA LYS A 297 -17.55 -17.19 -12.39
C LYS A 297 -18.66 -16.71 -11.46
N ARG A 298 -18.29 -16.24 -10.27
CA ARG A 298 -19.23 -15.75 -9.25
C ARG A 298 -19.60 -14.27 -9.44
N GLY A 299 -18.91 -13.58 -10.33
CA GLY A 299 -19.14 -12.17 -10.63
C GLY A 299 -18.69 -11.22 -9.53
N TRP A 300 -17.69 -11.60 -8.75
CA TRP A 300 -17.05 -10.76 -7.76
C TRP A 300 -16.31 -9.59 -8.41
N LEU A 301 -16.06 -8.55 -7.63
CA LEU A 301 -15.17 -7.47 -8.06
C LEU A 301 -13.73 -8.00 -8.12
N VAL A 302 -13.06 -7.74 -9.22
CA VAL A 302 -11.63 -8.02 -9.41
C VAL A 302 -10.93 -6.67 -9.54
N GLU A 303 -9.95 -6.42 -8.68
CA GLU A 303 -9.10 -5.23 -8.69
C GLU A 303 -7.67 -5.61 -9.03
N ASP A 304 -7.05 -4.82 -9.89
CA ASP A 304 -5.64 -4.96 -10.26
C ASP A 304 -4.87 -3.75 -9.72
N PHE A 305 -4.26 -3.91 -8.56
CA PHE A 305 -3.49 -2.87 -7.89
C PHE A 305 -2.04 -2.94 -8.32
N GLN A 306 -1.56 -1.86 -8.93
CA GLN A 306 -0.18 -1.76 -9.34
C GLN A 306 0.74 -1.55 -8.14
N LYS A 307 1.85 -2.29 -8.13
CA LYS A 307 2.89 -2.13 -7.11
C LYS A 307 3.51 -0.75 -7.19
N SER A 308 3.85 -0.16 -6.05
CA SER A 308 4.65 1.05 -5.99
C SER A 308 5.91 0.90 -6.85
N PRO A 309 6.26 1.91 -7.65
CA PRO A 309 7.47 1.85 -8.50
C PRO A 309 8.77 1.75 -7.70
N GLY A 310 8.66 1.83 -6.36
CA GLY A 310 9.81 1.85 -5.47
C GLY A 310 10.53 3.20 -5.51
N THR A 311 11.45 3.40 -4.59
CA THR A 311 12.35 4.54 -4.57
C THR A 311 13.51 4.33 -5.54
N ASN A 312 13.25 4.18 -6.82
CA ASN A 312 14.23 4.60 -7.79
C ASN A 312 14.29 6.12 -7.64
N ARG A 313 15.17 6.55 -6.77
CA ARG A 313 15.52 7.95 -6.53
C ARG A 313 16.11 8.56 -7.79
N ARG A 314 15.32 8.74 -8.80
CA ARG A 314 15.53 9.85 -9.69
C ARG A 314 15.04 11.06 -8.91
N LEU A 315 15.94 11.64 -8.14
CA LEU A 315 15.78 13.02 -7.74
C LEU A 315 15.39 13.77 -9.00
N LEU A 316 14.18 14.28 -9.03
CA LEU A 316 13.81 15.21 -10.09
C LEU A 316 14.81 16.36 -10.00
N PRO A 317 15.48 16.71 -11.09
CA PRO A 317 16.18 17.96 -11.12
C PRO A 317 15.11 19.05 -11.05
N LEU A 318 14.85 19.56 -9.85
CA LEU A 318 13.96 20.71 -9.60
C LEU A 318 14.53 22.00 -10.24
N ALA A 319 15.77 21.96 -10.67
CA ALA A 319 16.38 22.94 -11.56
C ALA A 319 17.37 22.21 -12.48
N PRO A 320 17.67 22.74 -13.68
CA PRO A 320 18.82 22.28 -14.41
C PRO A 320 20.01 22.35 -13.44
N GLN A 321 20.71 21.23 -13.24
CA GLN A 321 21.95 21.23 -12.48
C GLN A 321 22.90 22.21 -13.19
N GLN A 322 22.79 23.48 -12.84
CA GLN A 322 23.86 24.42 -13.12
C GLN A 322 25.03 23.87 -12.34
N ASN A 323 26.03 23.42 -13.07
CA ASN A 323 27.28 22.94 -12.51
C ASN A 323 27.74 23.92 -11.45
N LEU A 324 27.48 23.62 -10.17
CA LEU A 324 28.03 24.37 -9.03
C LEU A 324 29.56 24.48 -9.15
N ASN A 325 30.20 23.56 -9.88
CA ASN A 325 31.63 23.59 -10.21
C ASN A 325 32.04 24.72 -11.16
N SER A 326 31.13 25.35 -11.90
CA SER A 326 31.50 26.49 -12.78
C SER A 326 31.54 27.81 -12.03
N ARG A 327 30.76 27.96 -10.94
CA ARG A 327 30.82 29.17 -10.10
C ARG A 327 32.03 29.22 -9.12
N GLN A 328 32.51 28.05 -8.69
CA GLN A 328 33.73 28.03 -7.88
C GLN A 328 35.01 28.28 -8.66
N ARG A 329 35.04 28.07 -9.95
CA ARG A 329 36.21 28.37 -10.79
C ARG A 329 36.34 29.83 -11.21
N SER A 330 35.26 30.60 -11.15
CA SER A 330 35.29 32.05 -11.47
C SER A 330 35.60 32.96 -10.28
N ALA A 331 35.67 32.39 -9.06
CA ALA A 331 36.00 33.16 -7.84
C ALA A 331 37.45 33.03 -7.40
N VAL A 332 38.31 32.36 -8.19
CA VAL A 332 39.76 32.24 -7.92
C VAL A 332 40.49 32.64 -9.19
N MET A 333 40.55 33.90 -9.49
CA MET A 333 41.65 34.52 -10.25
C MET A 333 41.85 35.97 -9.73
N PRO A 334 43.12 36.39 -9.61
CA PRO A 334 43.59 37.53 -8.82
C PRO A 334 43.17 38.90 -9.35
#